data_e7d030da6c1df3fb8b7111ba29701063
#
_entry.id   e7d030da6c1df3fb8b7111ba29701063
#
_cell.length_a   1.000
_cell.length_b   1.000
_cell.length_c   1.000
_cell.angle_alpha   90.00
_cell.angle_beta   90.00
_cell.angle_gamma   90.00
#
_symmetry.space_group_name_H-M   'P 1'
#
loop_
_entity.id
_entity.type
_entity.pdbx_description
1 polymer ?
#
loop_
_entity_poly.entity_id
_entity_poly.type
_entity_poly.pdbx_seq_one_letter_code
_entity_poly.pdbx_strand_id
1 'polypeptide(L)'
;MKPARAPMKVLFLCTGNSARSIFAEYFLKRLGRGSFEAYSAGSRPKGSVDPIALELMQERFAIEATDARSKSWDEFKDVTFEFVITVCDQAREECPYWPGQPIIAHWGLEDPAAFVGTPEARKRKFYEVALQAHRRLQIFCALPLEKLDRFRTEQLVKRIGTDPEAVARQAELPPKPTP
;
A
#
# COMPACT_ATOMS: atom_id res chain seq x y z
N MET A 1 -16.79 -2.43 -28.29
CA MET A 1 -16.11 -2.01 -27.04
C MET A 1 -16.16 -3.17 -26.04
N LYS A 2 -15.02 -3.62 -25.56
CA LYS A 2 -15.03 -4.51 -24.40
C LYS A 2 -15.61 -3.76 -23.20
N PRO A 3 -16.53 -4.35 -22.41
CA PRO A 3 -16.96 -3.71 -21.18
C PRO A 3 -15.73 -3.43 -20.30
N ALA A 4 -15.68 -2.24 -19.71
CA ALA A 4 -14.62 -1.91 -18.77
C ALA A 4 -14.61 -2.97 -17.64
N ARG A 5 -13.46 -3.61 -17.42
CA ARG A 5 -13.30 -4.56 -16.32
C ARG A 5 -13.56 -3.84 -15.00
N ALA A 6 -14.27 -4.47 -14.10
CA ALA A 6 -14.40 -3.95 -12.74
C ALA A 6 -13.00 -3.76 -12.10
N PRO A 7 -12.78 -2.67 -11.38
CA PRO A 7 -11.50 -2.42 -10.73
C PRO A 7 -11.15 -3.54 -9.74
N MET A 8 -9.87 -3.90 -9.67
CA MET A 8 -9.37 -4.90 -8.72
C MET A 8 -9.30 -4.30 -7.32
N LYS A 9 -9.83 -5.02 -6.33
CA LYS A 9 -9.81 -4.59 -4.92
C LYS A 9 -8.52 -5.00 -4.24
N VAL A 10 -7.85 -4.03 -3.64
CA VAL A 10 -6.58 -4.22 -2.92
C VAL A 10 -6.72 -3.72 -1.50
N LEU A 11 -6.40 -4.58 -0.52
CA LEU A 11 -6.41 -4.26 0.90
C LEU A 11 -4.98 -4.17 1.44
N PHE A 12 -4.63 -3.05 2.04
CA PHE A 12 -3.37 -2.87 2.75
C PHE A 12 -3.57 -2.99 4.26
N LEU A 13 -2.77 -3.82 4.91
CA LEU A 13 -2.88 -4.13 6.33
C LEU A 13 -1.63 -3.71 7.09
N CYS A 14 -1.84 -3.02 8.19
CA CYS A 14 -0.83 -2.83 9.24
C CYS A 14 -1.48 -2.99 10.62
N THR A 15 -0.74 -2.73 11.70
CA THR A 15 -1.28 -2.85 13.05
C THR A 15 -2.22 -1.68 13.38
N GLY A 16 -1.71 -0.46 13.32
CA GLY A 16 -2.43 0.72 13.80
C GLY A 16 -3.32 1.42 12.78
N ASN A 17 -3.18 1.14 11.50
CA ASN A 17 -3.86 1.85 10.40
C ASN A 17 -3.84 3.37 10.59
N SER A 18 -2.66 3.92 10.80
CA SER A 18 -2.48 5.36 11.06
C SER A 18 -1.48 6.04 10.12
N ALA A 19 -0.56 5.30 9.50
CA ALA A 19 0.43 5.86 8.57
C ALA A 19 0.71 4.93 7.39
N ARG A 20 1.43 3.82 7.57
CA ARG A 20 1.94 2.95 6.49
C ARG A 20 0.86 2.45 5.52
N SER A 21 -0.20 1.86 6.04
CA SER A 21 -1.32 1.37 5.22
C SER A 21 -2.17 2.50 4.64
N ILE A 22 -2.24 3.64 5.33
CA ILE A 22 -2.91 4.84 4.83
C ILE A 22 -2.16 5.41 3.61
N PHE A 23 -0.83 5.52 3.68
CA PHE A 23 -0.03 5.91 2.51
C PHE A 23 -0.31 4.99 1.32
N ALA A 24 -0.26 3.68 1.53
CA ALA A 24 -0.49 2.70 0.48
C ALA A 24 -1.88 2.83 -0.15
N GLU A 25 -2.93 2.98 0.65
CA GLU A 25 -4.31 3.17 0.20
C GLU A 25 -4.42 4.41 -0.70
N TYR A 26 -3.97 5.56 -0.23
CA TYR A 26 -4.14 6.82 -0.95
C TYR A 26 -3.23 6.94 -2.17
N PHE A 27 -2.03 6.38 -2.12
CA PHE A 27 -1.17 6.31 -3.30
C PHE A 27 -1.76 5.41 -4.39
N LEU A 28 -2.35 4.26 -4.01
CA LEU A 28 -3.00 3.41 -5.00
C LEU A 28 -4.27 4.06 -5.58
N LYS A 29 -5.07 4.75 -4.77
CA LYS A 29 -6.20 5.56 -5.25
C LYS A 29 -5.76 6.57 -6.30
N ARG A 30 -4.60 7.21 -6.11
CA ARG A 30 -4.05 8.21 -7.04
C ARG A 30 -3.46 7.59 -8.30
N LEU A 31 -2.60 6.57 -8.14
CA LEU A 31 -1.83 5.96 -9.23
C LEU A 31 -2.65 4.98 -10.06
N GLY A 32 -3.55 4.25 -9.41
CA GLY A 32 -4.30 3.14 -10.01
C GLY A 32 -5.71 3.48 -10.49
N ARG A 33 -5.99 4.74 -10.79
CA ARG A 33 -7.33 5.21 -11.18
C ARG A 33 -7.99 4.33 -12.24
N GLY A 34 -9.21 3.88 -11.92
CA GLY A 34 -10.03 3.07 -12.83
C GLY A 34 -9.63 1.59 -12.88
N SER A 35 -8.41 1.23 -12.48
CA SER A 35 -7.94 -0.16 -12.47
C SER A 35 -8.01 -0.80 -11.10
N PHE A 36 -7.98 0.00 -10.03
CA PHE A 36 -7.97 -0.47 -8.64
C PHE A 36 -8.93 0.28 -7.75
N GLU A 37 -9.51 -0.44 -6.80
CA GLU A 37 -10.13 0.10 -5.59
C GLU A 37 -9.22 -0.23 -4.40
N ALA A 38 -8.76 0.80 -3.69
CA ALA A 38 -7.82 0.65 -2.59
C ALA A 38 -8.51 0.80 -1.23
N TYR A 39 -8.13 -0.07 -0.32
CA TYR A 39 -8.61 -0.12 1.06
C TYR A 39 -7.43 -0.27 2.01
N SER A 40 -7.58 0.18 3.24
CA SER A 40 -6.62 -0.10 4.31
C SER A 40 -7.31 -0.41 5.62
N ALA A 41 -6.66 -1.18 6.48
CA ALA A 41 -7.16 -1.51 7.80
C ALA A 41 -6.04 -1.91 8.77
N GLY A 42 -6.35 -1.99 10.04
CA GLY A 42 -5.44 -2.43 11.08
C GLY A 42 -5.99 -3.58 11.91
N SER A 43 -5.08 -4.40 12.46
CA SER A 43 -5.45 -5.41 13.47
C SER A 43 -5.84 -4.79 14.80
N ARG A 44 -5.23 -3.65 15.12
CA ARG A 44 -5.47 -2.84 16.33
C ARG A 44 -5.45 -1.36 15.96
N PRO A 45 -6.50 -0.86 15.29
CA PRO A 45 -6.51 0.51 14.79
C PRO A 45 -6.37 1.53 15.92
N LYS A 46 -5.57 2.57 15.70
CA LYS A 46 -5.37 3.65 16.66
C LYS A 46 -6.59 4.58 16.80
N GLY A 47 -7.54 4.50 15.87
CA GLY A 47 -8.74 5.33 15.84
C GLY A 47 -8.57 6.68 15.14
N SER A 48 -7.34 7.09 14.84
CA SER A 48 -7.04 8.31 14.09
C SER A 48 -5.84 8.12 13.17
N VAL A 49 -5.85 8.82 12.06
CA VAL A 49 -4.70 8.88 11.15
C VAL A 49 -3.66 9.85 11.71
N ASP A 50 -2.37 9.51 11.57
CA ASP A 50 -1.30 10.38 12.04
C ASP A 50 -1.31 11.71 11.27
N PRO A 51 -1.30 12.86 11.99
CA PRO A 51 -1.31 14.18 11.34
C PRO A 51 -0.15 14.41 10.39
N ILE A 52 1.04 13.86 10.69
CA ILE A 52 2.22 13.99 9.81
C ILE A 52 1.96 13.27 8.49
N ALA A 53 1.29 12.12 8.52
CA ALA A 53 0.94 11.39 7.30
C ALA A 53 -0.02 12.20 6.41
N LEU A 54 -1.04 12.83 6.99
CA LEU A 54 -2.00 13.68 6.26
C LEU A 54 -1.30 14.90 5.65
N GLU A 55 -0.49 15.58 6.44
CA GLU A 55 0.28 16.76 6.01
C GLU A 55 1.20 16.42 4.83
N LEU A 56 1.97 15.33 4.92
CA LEU A 56 2.87 14.92 3.85
C LEU A 56 2.14 14.52 2.57
N MET A 57 1.00 13.81 2.68
CA MET A 57 0.21 13.47 1.50
C MET A 57 -0.26 14.72 0.76
N GLN A 58 -0.69 15.74 1.49
CA GLN A 58 -1.11 17.00 0.90
C GLN A 58 0.07 17.79 0.32
N GLU A 59 1.14 18.02 1.11
CA GLU A 59 2.26 18.88 0.72
C GLU A 59 3.17 18.30 -0.35
N ARG A 60 3.44 16.99 -0.29
CA ARG A 60 4.44 16.34 -1.14
C ARG A 60 3.85 15.55 -2.30
N PHE A 61 2.61 15.12 -2.18
CA PHE A 61 1.97 14.26 -3.17
C PHE A 61 0.70 14.87 -3.77
N ALA A 62 0.28 16.05 -3.31
CA ALA A 62 -0.95 16.72 -3.72
C ALA A 62 -2.19 15.81 -3.56
N ILE A 63 -2.24 15.06 -2.46
CA ILE A 63 -3.36 14.18 -2.10
C ILE A 63 -4.09 14.76 -0.89
N GLU A 64 -5.33 15.15 -1.08
CA GLU A 64 -6.23 15.53 0.00
C GLU A 64 -6.94 14.27 0.53
N ALA A 65 -6.50 13.78 1.67
CA ALA A 65 -7.04 12.57 2.31
C ALA A 65 -8.04 12.92 3.41
N THR A 66 -9.03 13.77 3.09
CA THR A 66 -10.01 14.29 4.06
C THR A 66 -10.94 13.22 4.63
N ASP A 67 -11.14 12.14 3.89
CA ASP A 67 -11.96 10.98 4.27
C ASP A 67 -11.14 9.85 4.91
N ALA A 68 -9.83 10.07 5.12
CA ALA A 68 -8.97 9.08 5.73
C ALA A 68 -9.36 8.81 7.19
N ARG A 69 -9.48 7.54 7.53
CA ARG A 69 -9.81 7.10 8.88
C ARG A 69 -9.04 5.83 9.26
N SER A 70 -8.75 5.70 10.53
CA SER A 70 -8.20 4.48 11.11
C SER A 70 -9.33 3.51 11.41
N LYS A 71 -9.23 2.28 10.93
CA LYS A 71 -10.33 1.30 10.96
C LYS A 71 -9.82 -0.12 11.12
N SER A 72 -10.69 -0.97 11.71
CA SER A 72 -10.40 -2.40 11.90
C SER A 72 -10.55 -3.17 10.59
N TRP A 73 -9.72 -4.18 10.40
CA TRP A 73 -9.87 -5.15 9.32
C TRP A 73 -11.18 -5.97 9.39
N ASP A 74 -11.82 -6.02 10.57
CA ASP A 74 -13.13 -6.67 10.73
C ASP A 74 -14.22 -6.05 9.85
N GLU A 75 -14.08 -4.77 9.50
CA GLU A 75 -15.01 -4.10 8.59
C GLU A 75 -15.01 -4.74 7.19
N PHE A 76 -13.92 -5.42 6.81
CA PHE A 76 -13.72 -5.95 5.47
C PHE A 76 -13.74 -7.49 5.38
N LYS A 77 -14.05 -8.19 6.48
CA LYS A 77 -14.00 -9.66 6.55
C LYS A 77 -14.87 -10.37 5.51
N ASP A 78 -15.95 -9.73 5.06
CA ASP A 78 -16.87 -10.27 4.07
C ASP A 78 -16.63 -9.73 2.64
N VAL A 79 -15.58 -8.91 2.46
CA VAL A 79 -15.21 -8.35 1.15
C VAL A 79 -14.23 -9.28 0.46
N THR A 80 -14.47 -9.54 -0.82
CA THR A 80 -13.54 -10.30 -1.66
C THR A 80 -12.52 -9.37 -2.29
N PHE A 81 -11.24 -9.60 -2.01
CA PHE A 81 -10.11 -8.85 -2.55
C PHE A 81 -9.33 -9.68 -3.56
N GLU A 82 -8.77 -9.05 -4.57
CA GLU A 82 -7.79 -9.66 -5.47
C GLU A 82 -6.40 -9.71 -4.82
N PHE A 83 -6.07 -8.70 -4.03
CA PHE A 83 -4.79 -8.60 -3.33
C PHE A 83 -4.99 -8.19 -1.87
N VAL A 84 -4.26 -8.84 -0.97
CA VAL A 84 -4.10 -8.41 0.42
C VAL A 84 -2.62 -8.25 0.69
N ILE A 85 -2.19 -7.04 1.02
CA ILE A 85 -0.79 -6.67 1.17
C ILE A 85 -0.54 -6.18 2.59
N THR A 86 0.25 -6.92 3.35
CA THR A 86 0.67 -6.51 4.69
C THR A 86 1.90 -5.60 4.60
N VAL A 87 1.91 -4.51 5.35
CA VAL A 87 2.98 -3.51 5.33
C VAL A 87 3.77 -3.42 6.63
N CYS A 88 3.43 -4.24 7.62
CA CYS A 88 4.23 -4.45 8.83
C CYS A 88 4.27 -5.93 9.21
N ASP A 89 5.33 -6.33 9.93
CA ASP A 89 5.55 -7.73 10.27
C ASP A 89 4.44 -8.30 11.16
N GLN A 90 3.97 -7.54 12.14
CA GLN A 90 2.91 -7.99 13.04
C GLN A 90 1.60 -8.26 12.29
N ALA A 91 1.21 -7.40 11.36
CA ALA A 91 0.03 -7.64 10.53
C ALA A 91 0.20 -8.87 9.63
N ARG A 92 1.43 -9.17 9.19
CA ARG A 92 1.75 -10.39 8.45
C ARG A 92 1.52 -11.63 9.29
N GLU A 93 2.00 -11.64 10.53
CA GLU A 93 1.89 -12.77 11.45
C GLU A 93 0.44 -13.03 11.90
N GLU A 94 -0.31 -11.97 12.12
CA GLU A 94 -1.70 -12.00 12.60
C GLU A 94 -2.75 -12.05 11.47
N CYS A 95 -2.32 -12.02 10.20
CA CYS A 95 -3.22 -11.89 9.04
C CYS A 95 -4.28 -13.01 9.03
N PRO A 96 -5.58 -12.66 9.06
CA PRO A 96 -6.64 -13.65 9.06
C PRO A 96 -6.81 -14.28 7.66
N TYR A 97 -7.61 -15.33 7.61
CA TYR A 97 -8.07 -15.87 6.34
C TYR A 97 -9.03 -14.87 5.64
N TRP A 98 -8.80 -14.65 4.37
CA TRP A 98 -9.63 -13.77 3.53
C TRP A 98 -10.44 -14.59 2.52
N PRO A 99 -11.76 -14.32 2.34
CA PRO A 99 -12.57 -15.03 1.37
C PRO A 99 -12.10 -14.79 -0.07
N GLY A 100 -12.29 -15.78 -0.95
CA GLY A 100 -11.93 -15.66 -2.36
C GLY A 100 -10.47 -15.93 -2.68
N GLN A 101 -9.65 -16.32 -1.69
CA GLN A 101 -8.23 -16.64 -1.86
C GLN A 101 -7.44 -15.54 -2.60
N PRO A 102 -7.35 -14.33 -2.04
CA PRO A 102 -6.57 -13.26 -2.65
C PRO A 102 -5.09 -13.63 -2.78
N ILE A 103 -4.37 -12.97 -3.67
CA ILE A 103 -2.92 -12.99 -3.63
C ILE A 103 -2.47 -12.21 -2.40
N ILE A 104 -1.72 -12.87 -1.51
CA ILE A 104 -1.19 -12.28 -0.28
C ILE A 104 0.29 -11.99 -0.47
N ALA A 105 0.69 -10.75 -0.23
CA ALA A 105 2.08 -10.31 -0.30
C ALA A 105 2.46 -9.52 0.96
N HIS A 106 3.76 -9.42 1.23
CA HIS A 106 4.30 -8.63 2.32
C HIS A 106 5.24 -7.55 1.77
N TRP A 107 4.89 -6.29 2.03
CA TRP A 107 5.70 -5.12 1.64
C TRP A 107 6.12 -4.36 2.90
N GLY A 108 6.97 -4.97 3.73
CA GLY A 108 7.39 -4.42 5.01
C GLY A 108 7.92 -2.99 4.89
N LEU A 109 7.34 -2.09 5.67
CA LEU A 109 7.75 -0.70 5.84
C LEU A 109 8.10 -0.47 7.31
N GLU A 110 9.18 0.26 7.54
CA GLU A 110 9.54 0.69 8.89
C GLU A 110 8.42 1.55 9.49
N ASP A 111 8.17 1.41 10.79
CA ASP A 111 7.17 2.25 11.47
C ASP A 111 7.71 3.66 11.73
N PRO A 112 7.27 4.68 10.98
CA PRO A 112 7.78 6.02 11.18
C PRO A 112 7.31 6.66 12.49
N ALA A 113 6.20 6.19 13.05
CA ALA A 113 5.68 6.68 14.32
C ALA A 113 6.53 6.23 15.52
N ALA A 114 7.27 5.13 15.39
CA ALA A 114 8.19 4.63 16.41
C ALA A 114 9.52 5.40 16.44
N PHE A 115 9.82 6.19 15.42
CA PHE A 115 11.05 6.97 15.36
C PHE A 115 11.07 8.06 16.43
N VAL A 116 12.16 8.11 17.19
CA VAL A 116 12.41 9.12 18.23
C VAL A 116 13.41 10.14 17.71
N GLY A 117 13.03 11.42 17.74
CA GLY A 117 13.88 12.51 17.27
C GLY A 117 13.16 13.85 17.30
N THR A 118 13.79 14.86 16.70
CA THR A 118 13.18 16.20 16.53
C THR A 118 11.94 16.12 15.64
N PRO A 119 11.01 17.11 15.72
CA PRO A 119 9.87 17.17 14.82
C PRO A 119 10.26 17.09 13.34
N GLU A 120 11.34 17.75 12.94
CA GLU A 120 11.86 17.76 11.57
C GLU A 120 12.39 16.37 11.17
N ALA A 121 13.12 15.70 12.06
CA ALA A 121 13.65 14.36 11.82
C ALA A 121 12.52 13.33 11.74
N ARG A 122 11.48 13.46 12.56
CA ARG A 122 10.28 12.62 12.49
C ARG A 122 9.54 12.81 11.16
N LYS A 123 9.31 14.05 10.73
CA LYS A 123 8.67 14.34 9.44
C LYS A 123 9.47 13.77 8.28
N ARG A 124 10.80 13.86 8.33
CA ARG A 124 11.70 13.25 7.34
C ARG A 124 11.54 11.73 7.29
N LYS A 125 11.47 11.07 8.45
CA LYS A 125 11.25 9.62 8.54
C LYS A 125 9.93 9.20 7.92
N PHE A 126 8.84 9.90 8.21
CA PHE A 126 7.55 9.68 7.57
C PHE A 126 7.62 9.83 6.05
N TYR A 127 8.35 10.84 5.58
CA TYR A 127 8.53 11.08 4.15
C TYR A 127 9.32 9.95 3.47
N GLU A 128 10.39 9.45 4.08
CA GLU A 128 11.16 8.30 3.58
C GLU A 128 10.27 7.06 3.43
N VAL A 129 9.45 6.77 4.42
CA VAL A 129 8.51 5.64 4.38
C VAL A 129 7.44 5.85 3.31
N ALA A 130 6.92 7.06 3.18
CA ALA A 130 5.96 7.42 2.14
C ALA A 130 6.56 7.22 0.74
N LEU A 131 7.81 7.65 0.51
CA LEU A 131 8.49 7.45 -0.78
C LEU A 131 8.67 5.96 -1.12
N GLN A 132 9.01 5.12 -0.14
CA GLN A 132 9.12 3.68 -0.35
C GLN A 132 7.77 3.06 -0.76
N ALA A 133 6.69 3.42 -0.06
CA ALA A 133 5.35 2.97 -0.39
C ALA A 133 4.93 3.44 -1.78
N HIS A 134 5.16 4.71 -2.10
CA HIS A 134 4.83 5.30 -3.39
C HIS A 134 5.56 4.60 -4.54
N ARG A 135 6.87 4.35 -4.39
CA ARG A 135 7.67 3.65 -5.41
C ARG A 135 7.15 2.24 -5.68
N ARG A 136 6.85 1.47 -4.63
CA ARG A 136 6.28 0.12 -4.78
C ARG A 136 4.97 0.13 -5.53
N LEU A 137 4.11 1.12 -5.27
CA LEU A 137 2.82 1.25 -5.94
C LEU A 137 2.95 1.74 -7.39
N GLN A 138 3.92 2.58 -7.72
CA GLN A 138 4.24 2.88 -9.11
C GLN A 138 4.57 1.60 -9.90
N ILE A 139 5.41 0.75 -9.33
CA ILE A 139 5.81 -0.52 -9.94
C ILE A 139 4.61 -1.46 -10.05
N PHE A 140 3.81 -1.59 -9.00
CA PHE A 140 2.61 -2.42 -8.99
C PHE A 140 1.60 -2.01 -10.07
N CYS A 141 1.32 -0.72 -10.18
CA CYS A 141 0.40 -0.19 -11.18
C CYS A 141 0.90 -0.35 -12.63
N ALA A 142 2.20 -0.51 -12.82
CA ALA A 142 2.80 -0.71 -14.14
C ALA A 142 2.83 -2.18 -14.57
N LEU A 143 2.52 -3.13 -13.68
CA LEU A 143 2.45 -4.53 -14.03
C LEU A 143 1.32 -4.79 -15.04
N PRO A 144 1.58 -5.55 -16.13
CA PRO A 144 0.54 -5.88 -17.10
C PRO A 144 -0.35 -7.03 -16.58
N LEU A 145 -1.06 -6.82 -15.47
CA LEU A 145 -1.80 -7.84 -14.72
C LEU A 145 -2.81 -8.62 -15.58
N GLU A 146 -3.36 -7.99 -16.60
CA GLU A 146 -4.30 -8.64 -17.53
C GLU A 146 -3.64 -9.70 -18.43
N LYS A 147 -2.33 -9.63 -18.61
CA LYS A 147 -1.53 -10.52 -19.46
C LYS A 147 -0.79 -11.60 -18.67
N LEU A 148 -0.83 -11.51 -17.34
CA LEU A 148 -0.13 -12.43 -16.45
C LEU A 148 -1.10 -13.50 -15.91
N ASP A 149 -0.61 -14.73 -15.81
CA ASP A 149 -1.31 -15.75 -15.03
C ASP A 149 -1.18 -15.46 -13.51
N ARG A 150 -1.98 -16.16 -12.71
CA ARG A 150 -1.99 -15.97 -11.25
C ARG A 150 -0.62 -16.23 -10.61
N PHE A 151 0.06 -17.28 -11.03
CA PHE A 151 1.35 -17.66 -10.45
C PHE A 151 2.41 -16.57 -10.71
N ARG A 152 2.49 -16.10 -11.94
CA ARG A 152 3.44 -15.03 -12.30
C ARG A 152 3.10 -13.71 -11.61
N THR A 153 1.82 -13.38 -11.53
CA THR A 153 1.34 -12.20 -10.80
C THR A 153 1.77 -12.27 -9.33
N GLU A 154 1.53 -13.39 -8.67
CA GLU A 154 1.89 -13.61 -7.28
C GLU A 154 3.40 -13.46 -7.04
N GLN A 155 4.22 -14.05 -7.90
CA GLN A 155 5.68 -13.91 -7.82
C GLN A 155 6.13 -12.45 -7.92
N LEU A 156 5.62 -11.70 -8.88
CA LEU A 156 6.01 -10.30 -9.08
C LEU A 156 5.52 -9.42 -7.93
N VAL A 157 4.29 -9.59 -7.49
CA VAL A 157 3.72 -8.79 -6.39
C VAL A 157 4.48 -9.06 -5.08
N LYS A 158 4.80 -10.31 -4.78
CA LYS A 158 5.65 -10.64 -3.62
C LYS A 158 7.05 -10.04 -3.75
N ARG A 159 7.65 -10.07 -4.94
CA ARG A 159 9.00 -9.54 -5.17
C ARG A 159 9.07 -8.03 -5.05
N ILE A 160 8.01 -7.28 -5.32
CA ILE A 160 7.94 -5.83 -5.05
C ILE A 160 8.29 -5.54 -3.57
N GLY A 161 7.88 -6.40 -2.65
CA GLY A 161 8.17 -6.25 -1.23
C GLY A 161 9.64 -6.42 -0.86
N THR A 162 10.41 -7.19 -1.62
CA THR A 162 11.81 -7.53 -1.32
C THR A 162 12.82 -6.86 -2.26
N ASP A 163 12.50 -6.75 -3.54
CA ASP A 163 13.37 -6.14 -4.57
C ASP A 163 12.52 -5.42 -5.63
N PRO A 164 11.94 -4.25 -5.26
CA PRO A 164 11.08 -3.51 -6.16
C PRO A 164 11.78 -3.08 -7.45
N GLU A 165 13.06 -2.70 -7.37
CA GLU A 165 13.79 -2.22 -8.53
C GLU A 165 14.10 -3.35 -9.55
N ALA A 166 14.23 -4.61 -9.10
CA ALA A 166 14.32 -5.73 -10.03
C ALA A 166 13.02 -5.93 -10.81
N VAL A 167 11.87 -5.74 -10.15
CA VAL A 167 10.57 -5.78 -10.82
C VAL A 167 10.40 -4.61 -11.78
N ALA A 168 10.84 -3.41 -11.37
CA ALA A 168 10.80 -2.21 -12.21
C ALA A 168 11.60 -2.39 -13.51
N ARG A 169 12.80 -2.99 -13.44
CA ARG A 169 13.60 -3.29 -14.62
C ARG A 169 12.89 -4.26 -15.58
N GLN A 170 12.19 -5.26 -15.05
CA GLN A 170 11.41 -6.19 -15.87
C GLN A 170 10.19 -5.51 -16.53
N ALA A 171 9.62 -4.51 -15.89
CA ALA A 171 8.51 -3.72 -16.40
C ALA A 171 8.98 -2.51 -17.26
N GLU A 172 10.26 -2.37 -17.52
CA GLU A 172 10.86 -1.24 -18.28
C GLU A 172 10.49 0.15 -17.71
N LEU A 173 10.40 0.23 -16.40
CA LEU A 173 10.11 1.49 -15.69
C LEU A 173 11.39 2.31 -15.50
N PRO A 174 11.26 3.66 -15.45
CA PRO A 174 12.40 4.51 -15.12
C PRO A 174 12.96 4.17 -13.74
N PRO A 175 14.26 4.32 -13.54
CA PRO A 175 14.90 4.07 -12.26
C PRO A 175 14.34 5.02 -11.19
N LYS A 176 14.54 4.63 -9.92
CA LYS A 176 14.19 5.49 -8.79
C LYS A 176 14.92 6.84 -8.95
N PRO A 177 14.24 7.98 -8.82
CA PRO A 177 14.92 9.27 -8.82
C PRO A 177 15.95 9.30 -7.70
N THR A 178 17.15 9.74 -8.04
CA THR A 178 18.22 9.99 -7.06
C THR A 178 17.82 11.14 -6.15
N PRO A 179 18.11 11.07 -4.86
CA PRO A 179 17.76 12.11 -3.90
C PRO A 179 18.46 13.45 -4.18
#